data_29d2d9462bcc44498bd7eeb233229584
#
_entry.id   29d2d9462bcc44498bd7eeb233229584
#
_cell.length_a   1.000
_cell.length_b   1.000
_cell.length_c   1.000
_cell.angle_alpha   90.00
_cell.angle_beta   90.00
_cell.angle_gamma   90.00
#
_symmetry.space_group_name_H-M   'P 1'
#
loop_
_entity.id
_entity.type
_entity.pdbx_description
1 polymer ?
#
loop_
_entity_poly.entity_id
_entity_poly.type
_entity_poly.pdbx_seq_one_letter_code
_entity_poly.pdbx_strand_id
1 'polypeptide(L)'
;MDGKKRKVMFLIYSLCGGGAERVLVETVNRLPKDRYDVTLMTLFHDDTRAGMLSPEVHYRPALRVKNGRAQKILSGIMQYIIPPKWLYRWFFKSDADVEVAFMEAFPTKILAYSTNQHAKKYAWVHIDVQTYTKQDRLFRSMRHQKACYERFDGIYCVSENVKEAFSAKFGLTERVHVAYNMLDEQAIRRRKDEPVDDIPKGEFLMVSVGSLIPRKGFERLIHVCGRLKSRGYHFHLLILGKGGAVRRSGGAGD
;
A
#
# COMPACT_ATOMS: atom_id res chain seq x y z
N MET A 1 -30.65 18.05 6.77
CA MET A 1 -29.45 17.74 5.98
C MET A 1 -29.81 16.57 5.09
N ASP A 2 -29.81 16.76 3.78
CA ASP A 2 -30.24 15.76 2.81
C ASP A 2 -29.51 14.44 3.02
N GLY A 3 -30.28 13.37 3.17
CA GLY A 3 -29.79 12.00 3.45
C GLY A 3 -29.00 11.32 2.32
N LYS A 4 -28.39 12.10 1.40
CA LYS A 4 -27.59 11.58 0.29
C LYS A 4 -26.17 11.27 0.78
N LYS A 5 -25.79 9.99 0.71
CA LYS A 5 -24.43 9.55 1.02
C LYS A 5 -23.43 10.20 0.06
N ARG A 6 -22.26 10.61 0.59
CA ARG A 6 -21.15 11.08 -0.24
C ARG A 6 -20.48 9.89 -0.92
N LYS A 7 -20.37 9.92 -2.23
CA LYS A 7 -19.71 8.88 -3.01
C LYS A 7 -18.19 9.06 -2.96
N VAL A 8 -17.47 8.04 -2.51
CA VAL A 8 -16.01 8.04 -2.41
C VAL A 8 -15.44 6.87 -3.20
N MET A 9 -14.56 7.16 -4.16
CA MET A 9 -13.85 6.15 -4.93
C MET A 9 -12.39 6.11 -4.54
N PHE A 10 -11.92 4.92 -4.14
CA PHE A 10 -10.51 4.64 -3.92
C PHE A 10 -9.94 3.87 -5.10
N LEU A 11 -8.77 4.30 -5.57
CA LEU A 11 -8.02 3.59 -6.60
C LEU A 11 -6.67 3.13 -6.04
N ILE A 12 -6.41 1.83 -6.13
CA ILE A 12 -5.12 1.22 -5.85
C ILE A 12 -4.74 0.27 -6.99
N TYR A 13 -3.44 -0.05 -7.15
CA TYR A 13 -3.01 -0.93 -8.23
C TYR A 13 -3.54 -2.36 -8.10
N SER A 14 -3.41 -2.95 -6.91
CA SER A 14 -3.95 -4.28 -6.57
C SER A 14 -4.19 -4.34 -5.06
N LEU A 15 -4.83 -5.40 -4.58
CA LEU A 15 -4.92 -5.69 -3.16
C LEU A 15 -3.86 -6.70 -2.69
N CYS A 16 -2.93 -7.08 -3.58
CA CYS A 16 -1.92 -8.11 -3.35
C CYS A 16 -0.76 -7.59 -2.49
N GLY A 17 -0.60 -8.11 -1.30
CA GLY A 17 0.70 -8.33 -0.65
C GLY A 17 1.24 -7.28 0.31
N GLY A 18 0.88 -6.01 0.25
CA GLY A 18 1.56 -4.97 1.03
C GLY A 18 0.84 -4.48 2.29
N GLY A 19 1.51 -3.58 3.03
CA GLY A 19 0.91 -2.90 4.18
C GLY A 19 -0.12 -1.86 3.76
N ALA A 20 0.13 -1.12 2.68
CA ALA A 20 -0.80 -0.09 2.18
C ALA A 20 -2.15 -0.69 1.76
N GLU A 21 -2.13 -1.86 1.11
CA GLU A 21 -3.33 -2.59 0.69
C GLU A 21 -4.16 -3.05 1.90
N ARG A 22 -3.49 -3.48 2.98
CA ARG A 22 -4.17 -3.83 4.22
C ARG A 22 -4.81 -2.59 4.87
N VAL A 23 -4.06 -1.51 4.96
CA VAL A 23 -4.56 -0.24 5.48
C VAL A 23 -5.76 0.24 4.68
N LEU A 24 -5.74 0.11 3.34
CA LEU A 24 -6.88 0.48 2.52
C LEU A 24 -8.12 -0.36 2.84
N VAL A 25 -7.99 -1.69 2.91
CA VAL A 25 -9.12 -2.57 3.26
C VAL A 25 -9.70 -2.20 4.63
N GLU A 26 -8.86 -1.99 5.63
CA GLU A 26 -9.28 -1.55 6.96
C GLU A 26 -9.96 -0.18 6.91
N THR A 27 -9.43 0.77 6.13
CA THR A 27 -9.99 2.11 5.97
C THR A 27 -11.37 2.06 5.33
N VAL A 28 -11.51 1.40 4.18
CA VAL A 28 -12.79 1.37 3.46
C VAL A 28 -13.87 0.60 4.22
N ASN A 29 -13.51 -0.42 4.99
CA ASN A 29 -14.44 -1.16 5.83
C ASN A 29 -14.98 -0.32 6.99
N ARG A 30 -14.18 0.61 7.54
CA ARG A 30 -14.54 1.43 8.71
C ARG A 30 -15.19 2.75 8.40
N LEU A 31 -15.16 3.18 7.14
CA LEU A 31 -15.91 4.39 6.77
C LEU A 31 -17.39 4.21 7.11
N PRO A 32 -18.03 5.19 7.81
CA PRO A 32 -19.44 5.12 8.16
C PRO A 32 -20.33 4.98 6.92
N LYS A 33 -21.05 3.84 6.81
CA LYS A 33 -21.83 3.48 5.61
C LYS A 33 -23.16 4.23 5.50
N ASP A 34 -23.59 4.86 6.57
CA ASP A 34 -24.69 5.80 6.59
C ASP A 34 -24.34 7.13 5.91
N ARG A 35 -23.05 7.52 5.91
CA ARG A 35 -22.54 8.80 5.36
C ARG A 35 -21.85 8.65 4.02
N TYR A 36 -21.23 7.49 3.76
CA TYR A 36 -20.39 7.27 2.59
C TYR A 36 -20.83 6.06 1.76
N ASP A 37 -20.91 6.25 0.46
CA ASP A 37 -21.02 5.21 -0.55
C ASP A 37 -19.63 4.95 -1.13
N VAL A 38 -19.04 3.79 -0.81
CA VAL A 38 -17.61 3.53 -1.03
C VAL A 38 -17.41 2.56 -2.19
N THR A 39 -16.70 3.02 -3.21
CA THR A 39 -16.22 2.19 -4.31
C THR A 39 -14.71 2.00 -4.21
N LEU A 40 -14.25 0.76 -4.26
CA LEU A 40 -12.83 0.40 -4.34
C LEU A 40 -12.51 -0.15 -5.72
N MET A 41 -11.61 0.50 -6.42
CA MET A 41 -11.16 0.07 -7.75
C MET A 41 -9.71 -0.42 -7.72
N THR A 42 -9.45 -1.49 -8.47
CA THR A 42 -8.09 -2.03 -8.68
C THR A 42 -7.84 -2.29 -10.15
N LEU A 43 -6.59 -2.38 -10.56
CA LEU A 43 -6.26 -2.79 -11.92
C LEU A 43 -6.55 -4.30 -12.12
N PHE A 44 -6.14 -5.13 -11.17
CA PHE A 44 -6.39 -6.57 -11.21
C PHE A 44 -7.21 -7.03 -10.01
N HIS A 45 -8.04 -8.04 -10.26
CA HIS A 45 -8.81 -8.71 -9.21
C HIS A 45 -7.89 -9.51 -8.28
N ASP A 46 -8.19 -9.46 -6.99
CA ASP A 46 -7.53 -10.28 -5.96
C ASP A 46 -8.62 -10.96 -5.11
N ASP A 47 -8.73 -12.28 -5.25
CA ASP A 47 -9.77 -13.06 -4.56
C ASP A 47 -9.56 -13.05 -3.03
N THR A 48 -8.31 -13.07 -2.57
CA THR A 48 -7.98 -13.23 -1.15
C THR A 48 -8.43 -12.03 -0.31
N ARG A 49 -8.06 -10.82 -0.73
CA ARG A 49 -8.38 -9.61 0.04
C ARG A 49 -9.71 -8.99 -0.34
N ALA A 50 -10.23 -9.29 -1.53
CA ALA A 50 -11.60 -8.92 -1.87
C ALA A 50 -12.60 -9.57 -0.90
N GLY A 51 -12.35 -10.81 -0.44
CA GLY A 51 -13.14 -11.48 0.58
C GLY A 51 -13.08 -10.84 1.98
N MET A 52 -12.13 -9.92 2.22
CA MET A 52 -12.03 -9.16 3.48
C MET A 52 -12.80 -7.84 3.45
N LEU A 53 -13.33 -7.45 2.31
CA LEU A 53 -14.11 -6.22 2.18
C LEU A 53 -15.52 -6.42 2.77
N SER A 54 -16.00 -5.37 3.46
CA SER A 54 -17.40 -5.32 3.88
C SER A 54 -18.32 -5.44 2.66
N PRO A 55 -19.45 -6.16 2.76
CA PRO A 55 -20.44 -6.27 1.67
C PRO A 55 -20.94 -4.93 1.13
N GLU A 56 -20.83 -3.87 1.94
CA GLU A 56 -21.26 -2.52 1.58
C GLU A 56 -20.21 -1.74 0.77
N VAL A 57 -19.00 -2.31 0.56
CA VAL A 57 -17.96 -1.72 -0.28
C VAL A 57 -18.09 -2.25 -1.71
N HIS A 58 -18.34 -1.38 -2.66
CA HIS A 58 -18.46 -1.72 -4.07
C HIS A 58 -17.06 -2.00 -4.68
N TYR A 59 -16.67 -3.27 -4.73
CA TYR A 59 -15.38 -3.65 -5.32
C TYR A 59 -15.47 -3.80 -6.85
N ARG A 60 -14.67 -3.02 -7.58
CA ARG A 60 -14.65 -2.97 -9.05
C ARG A 60 -13.23 -3.11 -9.60
N PRO A 61 -12.74 -4.33 -9.83
CA PRO A 61 -11.47 -4.54 -10.54
C PRO A 61 -11.64 -4.25 -12.03
N ALA A 62 -10.65 -3.57 -12.64
CA ALA A 62 -10.65 -3.28 -14.08
C ALA A 62 -10.51 -4.58 -14.91
N LEU A 63 -9.66 -5.50 -14.46
CA LEU A 63 -9.35 -6.75 -15.15
C LEU A 63 -9.45 -7.96 -14.20
N ARG A 64 -10.05 -9.04 -14.70
CA ARG A 64 -10.15 -10.34 -14.01
C ARG A 64 -9.27 -11.37 -14.72
N VAL A 65 -7.96 -11.22 -14.61
CA VAL A 65 -6.97 -12.11 -15.26
C VAL A 65 -6.24 -12.89 -14.18
N LYS A 66 -6.32 -14.23 -14.21
CA LYS A 66 -5.64 -15.11 -13.23
C LYS A 66 -4.22 -15.48 -13.63
N ASN A 67 -3.90 -15.47 -14.93
CA ASN A 67 -2.57 -15.85 -15.42
C ASN A 67 -1.54 -14.74 -15.15
N GLY A 68 -0.55 -15.02 -14.33
CA GLY A 68 0.47 -14.05 -13.92
C GLY A 68 1.33 -13.48 -15.08
N ARG A 69 1.56 -14.26 -16.14
CA ARG A 69 2.27 -13.75 -17.34
C ARG A 69 1.40 -12.76 -18.10
N ALA A 70 0.12 -13.09 -18.30
CA ALA A 70 -0.84 -12.19 -18.94
C ALA A 70 -1.04 -10.91 -18.12
N GLN A 71 -1.15 -11.01 -16.79
CA GLN A 71 -1.20 -9.83 -15.90
C GLN A 71 0.01 -8.93 -16.11
N LYS A 72 1.23 -9.50 -16.17
CA LYS A 72 2.47 -8.71 -16.35
C LYS A 72 2.50 -7.98 -17.69
N ILE A 73 2.08 -8.64 -18.77
CA ILE A 73 2.01 -8.04 -20.13
C ILE A 73 0.96 -6.92 -20.15
N LEU A 74 -0.26 -7.21 -19.68
CA LEU A 74 -1.36 -6.22 -19.66
C LEU A 74 -1.01 -5.03 -18.77
N SER A 75 -0.39 -5.28 -17.62
CA SER A 75 0.12 -4.23 -16.73
C SER A 75 1.11 -3.31 -17.45
N GLY A 76 2.07 -3.89 -18.20
CA GLY A 76 3.01 -3.12 -19.00
C GLY A 76 2.32 -2.25 -20.04
N ILE A 77 1.38 -2.83 -20.80
CA ILE A 77 0.61 -2.09 -21.80
C ILE A 77 -0.17 -0.92 -21.16
N MET A 78 -0.90 -1.20 -20.06
CA MET A 78 -1.71 -0.18 -19.40
C MET A 78 -0.87 0.91 -18.72
N GLN A 79 0.29 0.59 -18.20
CA GLN A 79 1.12 1.56 -17.49
C GLN A 79 1.95 2.44 -18.43
N TYR A 80 2.39 1.89 -19.57
CA TYR A 80 3.39 2.55 -20.43
C TYR A 80 2.89 2.94 -21.82
N ILE A 81 1.88 2.23 -22.37
CA ILE A 81 1.42 2.41 -23.75
C ILE A 81 0.13 3.23 -23.80
N ILE A 82 -0.87 2.85 -23.00
CA ILE A 82 -2.18 3.53 -23.07
C ILE A 82 -2.11 4.87 -22.32
N PRO A 83 -2.55 5.98 -22.94
CA PRO A 83 -2.60 7.27 -22.25
C PRO A 83 -3.51 7.22 -21.01
N PRO A 84 -3.10 7.84 -19.88
CA PRO A 84 -3.84 7.74 -18.60
C PRO A 84 -5.29 8.21 -18.69
N LYS A 85 -5.59 9.24 -19.52
CA LYS A 85 -6.94 9.75 -19.75
C LYS A 85 -7.87 8.68 -20.34
N TRP A 86 -7.37 7.86 -21.26
CA TRP A 86 -8.15 6.78 -21.84
C TRP A 86 -8.33 5.62 -20.87
N LEU A 87 -7.29 5.28 -20.08
CA LEU A 87 -7.41 4.30 -19.02
C LEU A 87 -8.47 4.69 -18.00
N TYR A 88 -8.46 5.94 -17.56
CA TYR A 88 -9.50 6.44 -16.67
C TYR A 88 -10.89 6.28 -17.30
N ARG A 89 -11.08 6.73 -18.52
CA ARG A 89 -12.39 6.69 -19.20
C ARG A 89 -12.94 5.29 -19.40
N TRP A 90 -12.09 4.32 -19.70
CA TRP A 90 -12.52 2.96 -20.04
C TRP A 90 -12.67 2.07 -18.81
N PHE A 91 -11.81 2.23 -17.82
CA PHE A 91 -11.71 1.28 -16.71
C PHE A 91 -12.02 1.88 -15.33
N PHE A 92 -11.75 3.17 -15.14
CA PHE A 92 -11.81 3.82 -13.82
C PHE A 92 -12.79 4.98 -13.73
N LYS A 93 -13.58 5.21 -14.79
CA LYS A 93 -14.58 6.28 -14.80
C LYS A 93 -15.53 6.14 -13.60
N SER A 94 -15.68 7.22 -12.84
CA SER A 94 -16.57 7.30 -11.69
C SER A 94 -17.42 8.58 -11.74
N ASP A 95 -18.51 8.55 -10.97
CA ASP A 95 -19.37 9.70 -10.64
C ASP A 95 -19.21 10.09 -9.15
N ALA A 96 -18.07 9.71 -8.55
CA ALA A 96 -17.80 9.96 -7.14
C ALA A 96 -17.61 11.46 -6.85
N ASP A 97 -18.04 11.89 -5.66
CA ASP A 97 -17.78 13.23 -5.13
C ASP A 97 -16.30 13.41 -4.72
N VAL A 98 -15.65 12.27 -4.38
CA VAL A 98 -14.26 12.22 -3.96
C VAL A 98 -13.55 11.04 -4.64
N GLU A 99 -12.40 11.31 -5.24
CA GLU A 99 -11.52 10.33 -5.84
C GLU A 99 -10.18 10.29 -5.10
N VAL A 100 -9.78 9.11 -4.61
CA VAL A 100 -8.57 8.94 -3.82
C VAL A 100 -7.60 7.99 -4.52
N ALA A 101 -6.44 8.51 -4.92
CA ALA A 101 -5.30 7.70 -5.35
C ALA A 101 -4.58 7.17 -4.11
N PHE A 102 -4.90 5.94 -3.68
CA PHE A 102 -4.41 5.41 -2.41
C PHE A 102 -3.00 4.79 -2.50
N MET A 103 -2.22 5.19 -3.46
CA MET A 103 -0.80 4.83 -3.62
C MET A 103 -0.15 5.73 -4.66
N GLU A 104 1.15 5.85 -4.56
CA GLU A 104 1.98 6.52 -5.57
C GLU A 104 1.91 5.80 -6.93
N ALA A 105 2.50 6.42 -7.93
CA ALA A 105 2.71 5.84 -9.25
C ALA A 105 1.42 5.64 -10.05
N PHE A 106 0.95 4.40 -10.23
CA PHE A 106 -0.16 4.09 -11.14
C PHE A 106 -1.48 4.78 -10.73
N PRO A 107 -1.98 4.66 -9.50
CA PRO A 107 -3.22 5.32 -9.08
C PRO A 107 -3.14 6.85 -9.22
N THR A 108 -2.03 7.44 -8.76
CA THR A 108 -1.78 8.88 -8.88
C THR A 108 -1.77 9.34 -10.34
N LYS A 109 -1.04 8.61 -11.21
CA LYS A 109 -0.99 8.92 -12.64
C LYS A 109 -2.38 8.85 -13.30
N ILE A 110 -3.19 7.84 -12.96
CA ILE A 110 -4.52 7.68 -13.54
C ILE A 110 -5.48 8.78 -13.07
N LEU A 111 -5.57 9.02 -11.75
CA LEU A 111 -6.49 10.01 -11.21
C LEU A 111 -6.08 11.45 -11.51
N ALA A 112 -4.80 11.73 -11.74
CA ALA A 112 -4.36 13.02 -12.27
C ALA A 112 -5.00 13.35 -13.64
N TYR A 113 -5.43 12.33 -14.39
CA TYR A 113 -6.12 12.46 -15.67
C TYR A 113 -7.61 12.08 -15.59
N SER A 114 -8.18 12.06 -14.39
CA SER A 114 -9.62 11.89 -14.21
C SER A 114 -10.40 12.92 -15.04
N THR A 115 -11.46 12.44 -15.68
CA THR A 115 -12.40 13.30 -16.42
C THR A 115 -13.62 13.71 -15.57
N ASN A 116 -13.69 13.26 -14.32
CA ASN A 116 -14.69 13.70 -13.36
C ASN A 116 -14.26 15.05 -12.76
N GLN A 117 -14.81 16.13 -13.31
CA GLN A 117 -14.44 17.50 -12.89
C GLN A 117 -15.14 17.94 -11.59
N HIS A 118 -16.17 17.22 -11.14
CA HIS A 118 -16.89 17.53 -9.91
C HIS A 118 -16.23 16.92 -8.67
N ALA A 119 -15.41 15.87 -8.87
CA ALA A 119 -14.74 15.19 -7.77
C ALA A 119 -13.61 16.02 -7.18
N LYS A 120 -13.56 16.05 -5.83
CA LYS A 120 -12.33 16.39 -5.13
C LYS A 120 -11.34 15.22 -5.23
N LYS A 121 -10.08 15.51 -5.56
CA LYS A 121 -9.06 14.50 -5.79
C LYS A 121 -7.99 14.54 -4.72
N TYR A 122 -7.71 13.40 -4.11
CA TYR A 122 -6.68 13.26 -3.09
C TYR A 122 -5.67 12.17 -3.45
N ALA A 123 -4.38 12.44 -3.24
CA ALA A 123 -3.31 11.46 -3.39
C ALA A 123 -2.79 11.03 -2.03
N TRP A 124 -2.54 9.73 -1.86
CA TRP A 124 -1.97 9.17 -0.64
C TRP A 124 -0.56 8.63 -0.92
N VAL A 125 0.41 8.99 -0.08
CA VAL A 125 1.82 8.67 -0.26
C VAL A 125 2.30 7.82 0.91
N HIS A 126 2.68 6.56 0.62
CA HIS A 126 3.01 5.54 1.62
C HIS A 126 4.50 5.26 1.77
N ILE A 127 5.33 5.82 0.90
CA ILE A 127 6.77 5.55 0.89
C ILE A 127 7.58 6.83 0.85
N ASP A 128 8.83 6.74 1.30
CA ASP A 128 9.82 7.77 1.03
C ASP A 128 10.14 7.80 -0.47
N VAL A 129 9.64 8.83 -1.15
CA VAL A 129 9.78 9.01 -2.60
C VAL A 129 11.19 9.42 -3.04
N GLN A 130 12.05 9.84 -2.14
CA GLN A 130 13.47 10.11 -2.44
C GLN A 130 14.26 8.81 -2.48
N THR A 131 14.06 7.93 -1.51
CA THR A 131 14.74 6.64 -1.41
C THR A 131 14.21 5.63 -2.44
N TYR A 132 12.89 5.63 -2.69
CA TYR A 132 12.23 4.67 -3.60
C TYR A 132 11.82 5.31 -4.90
N THR A 133 12.69 5.24 -5.89
CA THR A 133 12.53 5.88 -7.20
C THR A 133 12.03 4.96 -8.32
N LYS A 134 11.80 3.67 -8.04
CA LYS A 134 11.34 2.72 -9.07
C LYS A 134 10.03 3.12 -9.74
N GLN A 135 9.12 3.73 -9.00
CA GLN A 135 7.84 4.23 -9.51
C GLN A 135 7.97 5.45 -10.41
N ASP A 136 9.09 6.18 -10.34
CA ASP A 136 9.32 7.36 -11.18
C ASP A 136 9.33 6.99 -12.66
N ARG A 137 9.69 5.73 -12.99
CA ARG A 137 9.69 5.19 -14.34
C ARG A 137 8.31 5.19 -15.01
N LEU A 138 7.22 5.30 -14.24
CA LEU A 138 5.86 5.41 -14.79
C LEU A 138 5.56 6.80 -15.35
N PHE A 139 6.36 7.77 -15.02
CA PHE A 139 6.23 9.14 -15.49
C PHE A 139 7.31 9.43 -16.56
N ARG A 140 6.99 10.32 -17.49
CA ARG A 140 7.94 10.70 -18.56
C ARG A 140 9.16 11.46 -18.03
N SER A 141 8.97 12.17 -16.91
CA SER A 141 9.99 12.96 -16.25
C SER A 141 9.55 13.33 -14.83
N MET A 142 10.47 13.81 -14.00
CA MET A 142 10.17 14.40 -12.68
C MET A 142 9.17 15.57 -12.81
N ARG A 143 9.34 16.43 -13.82
CA ARG A 143 8.41 17.53 -14.10
C ARG A 143 6.99 17.03 -14.38
N HIS A 144 6.87 15.94 -15.15
CA HIS A 144 5.56 15.33 -15.43
C HIS A 144 4.94 14.71 -14.17
N GLN A 145 5.75 14.05 -13.32
CA GLN A 145 5.29 13.48 -12.06
C GLN A 145 4.78 14.59 -11.11
N LYS A 146 5.55 15.67 -10.94
CA LYS A 146 5.12 16.86 -10.19
C LYS A 146 3.80 17.41 -10.72
N ALA A 147 3.69 17.63 -12.02
CA ALA A 147 2.47 18.13 -12.67
C ALA A 147 1.25 17.20 -12.48
N CYS A 148 1.46 15.90 -12.28
CA CYS A 148 0.38 14.99 -11.88
C CYS A 148 -0.09 15.28 -10.45
N TYR A 149 0.83 15.46 -9.49
CA TYR A 149 0.47 15.78 -8.10
C TYR A 149 -0.20 17.15 -7.96
N GLU A 150 0.20 18.14 -8.75
CA GLU A 150 -0.41 19.48 -8.78
C GLU A 150 -1.92 19.48 -9.16
N ARG A 151 -2.41 18.39 -9.74
CA ARG A 151 -3.83 18.21 -10.11
C ARG A 151 -4.71 17.68 -8.97
N PHE A 152 -4.13 17.43 -7.81
CA PHE A 152 -4.86 16.98 -6.63
C PHE A 152 -5.20 18.15 -5.71
N ASP A 153 -6.37 18.09 -5.10
CA ASP A 153 -6.82 19.09 -4.10
C ASP A 153 -6.04 18.95 -2.77
N GLY A 154 -5.51 17.77 -2.48
CA GLY A 154 -4.65 17.52 -1.32
C GLY A 154 -3.82 16.24 -1.48
N ILE A 155 -2.68 16.21 -0.81
CA ILE A 155 -1.74 15.10 -0.79
C ILE A 155 -1.53 14.70 0.67
N TYR A 156 -1.76 13.44 0.98
CA TYR A 156 -1.64 12.90 2.33
C TYR A 156 -0.48 11.93 2.42
N CYS A 157 0.48 12.26 3.28
CA CYS A 157 1.65 11.42 3.56
C CYS A 157 1.44 10.65 4.86
N VAL A 158 1.89 9.40 4.93
CA VAL A 158 1.65 8.52 6.07
C VAL A 158 2.52 8.83 7.30
N SER A 159 3.47 9.75 7.20
CA SER A 159 4.30 10.23 8.30
C SER A 159 4.94 11.58 7.96
N GLU A 160 5.48 12.27 8.98
CA GLU A 160 6.24 13.52 8.76
C GLU A 160 7.45 13.28 7.85
N ASN A 161 8.21 12.21 8.06
CA ASN A 161 9.37 11.89 7.22
C ASN A 161 8.97 11.71 5.74
N VAL A 162 7.84 11.07 5.46
CA VAL A 162 7.33 10.91 4.08
C VAL A 162 6.92 12.25 3.50
N LYS A 163 6.28 13.12 4.30
CA LYS A 163 5.92 14.49 3.90
C LYS A 163 7.15 15.32 3.57
N GLU A 164 8.16 15.30 4.41
CA GLU A 164 9.43 16.00 4.19
C GLU A 164 10.11 15.53 2.90
N ALA A 165 10.26 14.21 2.73
CA ALA A 165 10.82 13.61 1.53
C ALA A 165 10.02 13.96 0.26
N PHE A 166 8.69 13.97 0.36
CA PHE A 166 7.80 14.37 -0.73
C PHE A 166 7.97 15.85 -1.09
N SER A 167 7.92 16.72 -0.09
CA SER A 167 8.06 18.17 -0.27
C SER A 167 9.44 18.54 -0.82
N ALA A 168 10.50 17.91 -0.33
CA ALA A 168 11.86 18.11 -0.84
C ALA A 168 12.01 17.66 -2.30
N LYS A 169 11.37 16.54 -2.68
CA LYS A 169 11.45 16.02 -4.05
C LYS A 169 10.69 16.87 -5.06
N PHE A 170 9.48 17.31 -4.71
CA PHE A 170 8.56 17.96 -5.66
C PHE A 170 8.43 19.47 -5.47
N GLY A 171 8.92 20.04 -4.37
CA GLY A 171 8.74 21.45 -4.05
C GLY A 171 7.28 21.82 -3.84
N LEU A 172 6.48 20.89 -3.30
CA LEU A 172 5.05 21.07 -2.97
C LEU A 172 4.91 21.03 -1.45
N THR A 173 4.29 22.04 -0.86
CA THR A 173 4.15 22.17 0.62
C THR A 173 2.73 22.51 1.03
N GLU A 174 2.05 23.45 0.33
CA GLU A 174 0.78 24.04 0.76
C GLU A 174 -0.38 23.03 0.88
N ARG A 175 -0.38 21.97 0.05
CA ARG A 175 -1.47 20.96 0.04
C ARG A 175 -1.00 19.61 0.53
N VAL A 176 0.15 19.56 1.21
CA VAL A 176 0.75 18.31 1.69
C VAL A 176 0.54 18.19 3.19
N HIS A 177 -0.22 17.18 3.58
CA HIS A 177 -0.64 16.92 4.96
C HIS A 177 -0.11 15.58 5.43
N VAL A 178 -0.07 15.37 6.74
CA VAL A 178 0.17 14.05 7.33
C VAL A 178 -1.15 13.41 7.73
N ALA A 179 -1.33 12.15 7.33
CA ALA A 179 -2.41 11.29 7.79
C ALA A 179 -1.84 9.91 8.09
N TYR A 180 -1.63 9.62 9.35
CA TYR A 180 -1.12 8.33 9.80
C TYR A 180 -2.07 7.20 9.40
N ASN A 181 -1.49 6.04 9.10
CA ASN A 181 -2.27 4.84 8.82
C ASN A 181 -3.12 4.45 10.02
N MET A 182 -4.38 4.11 9.75
CA MET A 182 -5.27 3.59 10.80
C MET A 182 -4.78 2.23 11.26
N LEU A 183 -4.84 2.02 12.58
CA LEU A 183 -4.50 0.76 13.22
C LEU A 183 -5.70 0.28 14.05
N ASP A 184 -6.04 -1.00 13.95
CA ASP A 184 -7.01 -1.63 14.83
C ASP A 184 -6.40 -1.98 16.18
N GLU A 185 -6.24 -0.97 17.03
CA GLU A 185 -5.69 -1.16 18.36
C GLU A 185 -6.54 -2.13 19.19
N GLN A 186 -7.87 -2.07 19.08
CA GLN A 186 -8.76 -2.95 19.83
C GLN A 186 -8.63 -4.42 19.39
N ALA A 187 -8.48 -4.69 18.10
CA ALA A 187 -8.25 -6.03 17.60
C ALA A 187 -6.88 -6.57 18.06
N ILE A 188 -5.86 -5.72 18.07
CA ILE A 188 -4.53 -6.08 18.58
C ILE A 188 -4.61 -6.37 20.10
N ARG A 189 -5.26 -5.50 20.87
CA ARG A 189 -5.43 -5.69 22.31
C ARG A 189 -6.21 -6.96 22.67
N ARG A 190 -7.24 -7.32 21.89
CA ARG A 190 -7.99 -8.57 22.10
C ARG A 190 -7.14 -9.81 21.86
N ARG A 191 -6.22 -9.74 20.89
CA ARG A 191 -5.39 -10.89 20.49
C ARG A 191 -4.05 -10.99 21.19
N LYS A 192 -3.62 -9.96 21.92
CA LYS A 192 -2.31 -9.95 22.58
C LYS A 192 -2.14 -11.04 23.64
N ASP A 193 -3.25 -11.48 24.23
CA ASP A 193 -3.27 -12.48 25.31
C ASP A 193 -3.59 -13.90 24.78
N GLU A 194 -3.80 -14.07 23.45
CA GLU A 194 -3.95 -15.38 22.84
C GLU A 194 -2.66 -16.20 23.03
N PRO A 195 -2.73 -17.46 23.47
CA PRO A 195 -1.55 -18.28 23.65
C PRO A 195 -0.83 -18.52 22.31
N VAL A 196 0.49 -18.53 22.35
CA VAL A 196 1.34 -18.85 21.21
C VAL A 196 2.23 -20.02 21.60
N ASP A 197 2.00 -21.18 21.00
CA ASP A 197 2.58 -22.46 21.47
C ASP A 197 4.04 -22.67 21.03
N ASP A 198 4.46 -22.14 19.90
CA ASP A 198 5.78 -22.39 19.29
C ASP A 198 6.85 -21.32 19.64
N ILE A 199 6.78 -20.72 20.84
CA ILE A 199 7.77 -19.73 21.25
C ILE A 199 8.84 -20.39 22.14
N PRO A 200 10.15 -20.23 21.83
CA PRO A 200 11.23 -20.68 22.70
C PRO A 200 11.10 -20.05 24.10
N LYS A 201 11.17 -20.88 25.13
CA LYS A 201 11.08 -20.45 26.54
C LYS A 201 12.47 -20.46 27.19
N GLY A 202 12.67 -19.59 28.17
CA GLY A 202 13.85 -19.63 29.02
C GLY A 202 15.02 -18.75 28.65
N GLU A 203 15.08 -18.22 27.41
CA GLU A 203 16.12 -17.28 26.94
C GLU A 203 15.51 -15.95 26.50
N PHE A 204 16.36 -14.94 26.33
CA PHE A 204 15.94 -13.65 25.78
C PHE A 204 15.43 -13.82 24.34
N LEU A 205 14.18 -13.44 24.08
CA LEU A 205 13.55 -13.55 22.77
C LEU A 205 13.56 -12.21 22.04
N MET A 206 14.17 -12.21 20.87
CA MET A 206 14.06 -11.12 19.89
C MET A 206 13.08 -11.50 18.79
N VAL A 207 12.16 -10.59 18.47
CA VAL A 207 11.19 -10.81 17.41
C VAL A 207 11.35 -9.73 16.33
N SER A 208 11.42 -10.14 15.06
CA SER A 208 11.43 -9.23 13.92
C SER A 208 10.37 -9.65 12.90
N VAL A 209 9.59 -8.67 12.40
CA VAL A 209 8.46 -8.93 11.51
C VAL A 209 8.63 -8.15 10.22
N GLY A 210 8.45 -8.82 9.07
CA GLY A 210 8.47 -8.12 7.78
C GLY A 210 8.58 -9.04 6.57
N SER A 211 8.37 -8.49 5.37
CA SER A 211 8.61 -9.23 4.13
C SER A 211 10.09 -9.59 4.01
N LEU A 212 10.39 -10.86 3.69
CA LEU A 212 11.76 -11.36 3.55
C LEU A 212 12.34 -10.95 2.18
N ILE A 213 12.66 -9.67 2.08
CA ILE A 213 13.26 -9.04 0.90
C ILE A 213 14.51 -8.25 1.31
N PRO A 214 15.51 -8.06 0.44
CA PRO A 214 16.79 -7.41 0.77
C PRO A 214 16.62 -6.05 1.45
N ARG A 215 15.65 -5.26 1.02
CA ARG A 215 15.33 -3.95 1.57
C ARG A 215 15.05 -3.94 3.09
N LYS A 216 14.53 -5.05 3.64
CA LYS A 216 14.21 -5.15 5.08
C LYS A 216 15.41 -5.46 5.96
N GLY A 217 16.55 -5.80 5.36
CA GLY A 217 17.82 -5.92 6.07
C GLY A 217 17.94 -7.13 7.00
N PHE A 218 17.14 -8.17 6.81
CA PHE A 218 17.22 -9.39 7.63
C PHE A 218 18.59 -10.04 7.59
N GLU A 219 19.29 -9.99 6.45
CA GLU A 219 20.66 -10.49 6.32
C GLU A 219 21.60 -9.78 7.31
N ARG A 220 21.49 -8.46 7.43
CA ARG A 220 22.28 -7.67 8.40
C ARG A 220 21.92 -8.03 9.84
N LEU A 221 20.62 -8.23 10.12
CA LEU A 221 20.14 -8.65 11.45
C LEU A 221 20.75 -10.01 11.83
N ILE A 222 20.68 -11.00 10.94
CA ILE A 222 21.23 -12.35 11.16
C ILE A 222 22.75 -12.27 11.39
N HIS A 223 23.46 -11.47 10.60
CA HIS A 223 24.91 -11.30 10.78
C HIS A 223 25.26 -10.69 12.14
N VAL A 224 24.53 -9.67 12.58
CA VAL A 224 24.71 -9.06 13.90
C VAL A 224 24.42 -10.07 15.02
N CYS A 225 23.35 -10.85 14.89
CA CYS A 225 23.00 -11.91 15.84
C CYS A 225 24.08 -13.00 15.92
N GLY A 226 24.67 -13.39 14.80
CA GLY A 226 25.82 -14.32 14.76
C GLY A 226 27.01 -13.77 15.55
N ARG A 227 27.33 -12.48 15.40
CA ARG A 227 28.40 -11.82 16.18
C ARG A 227 28.10 -11.72 17.67
N LEU A 228 26.84 -11.54 18.05
CA LEU A 228 26.46 -11.56 19.46
C LEU A 228 26.60 -12.95 20.07
N LYS A 229 26.16 -13.99 19.36
CA LYS A 229 26.34 -15.39 19.80
C LYS A 229 27.82 -15.73 19.98
N SER A 230 28.70 -15.35 19.07
CA SER A 230 30.15 -15.58 19.21
C SER A 230 30.80 -14.84 20.40
N ARG A 231 30.11 -13.87 20.98
CA ARG A 231 30.52 -13.15 22.19
C ARG A 231 29.87 -13.72 23.48
N GLY A 232 29.20 -14.89 23.39
CA GLY A 232 28.60 -15.56 24.54
C GLY A 232 27.20 -15.09 24.93
N TYR A 233 26.53 -14.26 24.12
CA TYR A 233 25.15 -13.88 24.39
C TYR A 233 24.18 -15.00 24.00
N HIS A 234 23.29 -15.37 24.92
CA HIS A 234 22.26 -16.37 24.74
C HIS A 234 20.92 -15.72 24.43
N PHE A 235 20.32 -16.04 23.30
CA PHE A 235 19.01 -15.53 22.88
C PHE A 235 18.45 -16.36 21.72
N HIS A 236 17.13 -16.24 21.53
CA HIS A 236 16.44 -16.68 20.31
C HIS A 236 16.08 -15.50 19.43
N LEU A 237 16.22 -15.66 18.11
CA LEU A 237 15.74 -14.70 17.13
C LEU A 237 14.61 -15.34 16.32
N LEU A 238 13.39 -14.81 16.48
CA LEU A 238 12.23 -15.20 15.71
C LEU A 238 11.98 -14.20 14.58
N ILE A 239 12.02 -14.66 13.32
CA ILE A 239 11.76 -13.85 12.14
C ILE A 239 10.42 -14.27 11.54
N LEU A 240 9.44 -13.38 11.57
CA LEU A 240 8.11 -13.58 11.03
C LEU A 240 7.95 -12.87 9.69
N GLY A 241 7.76 -13.62 8.59
CA GLY A 241 7.59 -13.00 7.29
C GLY A 241 7.45 -13.99 6.14
N LYS A 242 7.09 -13.44 4.95
CA LYS A 242 7.05 -14.16 3.68
C LYS A 242 7.94 -13.46 2.66
N GLY A 243 8.61 -14.23 1.79
CA GLY A 243 9.42 -13.66 0.70
C GLY A 243 10.10 -14.75 -0.14
N GLY A 244 10.46 -14.41 -1.38
CA GLY A 244 11.07 -15.36 -2.34
C GLY A 244 12.54 -15.71 -2.08
N ALA A 245 13.18 -15.16 -1.05
CA ALA A 245 14.61 -15.34 -0.76
C ALA A 245 14.90 -16.41 0.31
N VAL A 246 13.90 -17.12 0.80
CA VAL A 246 14.13 -18.21 1.75
C VAL A 246 14.45 -19.48 0.99
N ARG A 247 15.73 -19.66 0.62
CA ARG A 247 16.29 -21.01 0.59
C ARG A 247 16.30 -21.48 2.05
N ARG A 248 15.54 -22.52 2.35
CA ARG A 248 15.68 -23.26 3.59
C ARG A 248 17.12 -23.80 3.60
N SER A 249 18.02 -23.13 4.28
CA SER A 249 19.22 -23.77 4.79
C SER A 249 18.77 -24.61 5.98
N GLY A 250 18.22 -25.78 5.70
CA GLY A 250 18.14 -26.86 6.66
C GLY A 250 19.56 -27.35 6.85
N GLY A 251 20.24 -26.86 7.84
CA GLY A 251 21.48 -27.38 8.39
C GLY A 251 21.14 -27.89 9.76
N ALA A 252 21.02 -29.20 9.88
CA ALA A 252 21.19 -29.90 11.12
C ALA A 252 22.57 -29.54 11.69
N GLY A 253 22.63 -29.27 12.93
CA GLY A 253 23.85 -29.12 13.70
C GLY A 253 23.46 -29.32 15.14
N ASP A 254 23.78 -30.51 15.64
CA ASP A 254 23.77 -30.91 17.02
C ASP A 254 24.52 -29.92 17.91
#